data_75353e92ccd58d36ff34f1660db44bfe
#
_entry.id   75353e92ccd58d36ff34f1660db44bfe
#
_cell.length_a   1.000
_cell.length_b   1.000
_cell.length_c   1.000
_cell.angle_alpha   90.00
_cell.angle_beta   90.00
_cell.angle_gamma   90.00
#
_symmetry.space_group_name_H-M   'P 1'
#
loop_
_entity.id
_entity.type
_entity.pdbx_description
1 polymer ?
#
loop_
_entity_poly.entity_id
_entity_poly.type
_entity_poly.pdbx_seq_one_letter_code
_entity_poly.pdbx_strand_id
1 'polypeptide(L)'
;MAAPLSSNDPALLAHLLRRTGFGWNAKDWKAAMSLGLSGLTQQRLHPETVPDNLEQVQQTVVGDLVDVTNLDSIRQWWVFRMVHSSRQLEEKMTLFWHQHFATANYKVNNPEWMWNQIEMFRKNGLGNFRSLLLEVMRDPAMMIWLDGNSNRKGRANENFARELMELFTLGVGNYSETDVKESARAFTGWVYDYSSRSYIFNPFEHDDSVKTFLGQTGNFHGEDIIDIIVHQPAAAKFICTKLWQFFVNDAPSNADIQPLTQKYFQGGFEIRPVLETLFTSEQFYAPANRYAQIKNPTEYAAGVLKTLEAPVPRDIARFIGNMGQDLLNPPSVKGWDGGDAWINTNTLGARVDFTSQMVNTMNRRGDFLPQIEDVYLSGNNTMPPDQTVQLVWNNMLPGRALNNTVQTVLVDYVQGGADKTPPKVLSGKLPGLVNLVLGSPDYQLA
;
A
#
# COMPACT_ATOMS: atom_id res chain seq x y z
N MET A 1 12.75 25.77 -12.32
CA MET A 1 13.94 24.89 -12.39
C MET A 1 13.74 23.81 -11.36
N ALA A 2 13.70 22.56 -11.80
CA ALA A 2 13.60 21.39 -10.89
C ALA A 2 14.76 21.43 -9.88
N ALA A 3 14.45 21.28 -8.60
CA ALA A 3 15.50 21.00 -7.62
C ALA A 3 16.19 19.70 -8.05
N PRO A 4 17.52 19.65 -8.12
CA PRO A 4 18.19 18.44 -8.57
C PRO A 4 17.84 17.28 -7.62
N LEU A 5 17.40 16.16 -8.19
CA LEU A 5 17.10 14.91 -7.47
C LEU A 5 18.30 14.32 -6.68
N SER A 6 19.44 14.99 -6.71
CA SER A 6 20.64 14.67 -5.91
C SER A 6 20.60 15.26 -4.48
N SER A 7 19.49 15.85 -4.08
CA SER A 7 19.34 16.47 -2.77
C SER A 7 19.27 15.40 -1.65
N ASN A 8 20.07 15.60 -0.61
CA ASN A 8 19.96 14.85 0.66
C ASN A 8 19.02 15.58 1.65
N ASP A 9 18.05 16.35 1.12
CA ASP A 9 17.06 17.02 1.96
C ASP A 9 16.25 15.98 2.76
N PRO A 10 16.33 16.00 4.09
CA PRO A 10 15.63 15.05 4.95
C PRO A 10 14.12 15.02 4.72
N ALA A 11 13.50 16.16 4.40
CA ALA A 11 12.06 16.23 4.17
C ALA A 11 11.65 15.49 2.88
N LEU A 12 12.47 15.58 1.83
CA LEU A 12 12.21 14.88 0.55
C LEU A 12 12.46 13.37 0.68
N LEU A 13 13.54 12.98 1.36
CA LEU A 13 13.84 11.57 1.65
C LEU A 13 12.74 10.92 2.50
N ALA A 14 12.29 11.61 3.55
CA ALA A 14 11.20 11.13 4.39
C ALA A 14 9.89 11.01 3.60
N HIS A 15 9.59 11.96 2.71
CA HIS A 15 8.43 11.88 1.84
C HIS A 15 8.50 10.62 0.94
N LEU A 16 9.63 10.42 0.26
CA LEU A 16 9.82 9.23 -0.58
C LEU A 16 9.67 7.92 0.22
N LEU A 17 10.29 7.84 1.41
CA LEU A 17 10.21 6.66 2.28
C LEU A 17 8.76 6.34 2.71
N ARG A 18 7.97 7.37 3.05
CA ARG A 18 6.55 7.20 3.42
C ARG A 18 5.72 6.73 2.24
N ARG A 19 5.92 7.37 1.08
CA ARG A 19 5.06 7.13 -0.09
C ARG A 19 5.39 5.81 -0.79
N THR A 20 6.67 5.43 -0.84
CA THR A 20 7.13 4.20 -1.51
C THR A 20 7.32 3.01 -0.57
N GLY A 21 6.92 3.12 0.68
CA GLY A 21 7.00 2.09 1.71
C GLY A 21 6.06 2.38 2.87
N PHE A 22 6.46 1.93 4.06
CA PHE A 22 5.67 2.04 5.30
C PHE A 22 6.38 2.88 6.37
N GLY A 23 7.17 3.87 5.97
CA GLY A 23 8.00 4.66 6.87
C GLY A 23 9.44 4.12 6.96
N TRP A 24 10.10 4.35 8.09
CA TRP A 24 11.49 3.99 8.31
C TRP A 24 11.80 3.69 9.78
N ASN A 25 12.85 2.94 10.01
CA ASN A 25 13.58 2.83 11.27
C ASN A 25 14.95 3.52 11.15
N ALA A 26 15.78 3.47 12.20
CA ALA A 26 17.11 4.09 12.20
C ALA A 26 18.02 3.58 11.07
N LYS A 27 17.99 2.27 10.80
CA LYS A 27 18.77 1.64 9.72
C LYS A 27 18.32 2.12 8.35
N ASP A 28 17.00 2.16 8.09
CA ASP A 28 16.43 2.62 6.83
C ASP A 28 16.77 4.10 6.58
N TRP A 29 16.68 4.92 7.64
CA TRP A 29 17.02 6.34 7.56
C TRP A 29 18.48 6.57 7.20
N LYS A 30 19.40 5.87 7.88
CA LYS A 30 20.82 5.94 7.58
C LYS A 30 21.14 5.52 6.15
N ALA A 31 20.52 4.47 5.66
CA ALA A 31 20.67 4.01 4.28
C ALA A 31 20.15 5.05 3.28
N ALA A 32 18.97 5.64 3.53
CA ALA A 32 18.38 6.67 2.69
C ALA A 32 19.26 7.91 2.59
N MET A 33 19.79 8.38 3.71
CA MET A 33 20.72 9.52 3.76
C MET A 33 22.04 9.24 3.00
N SER A 34 22.50 8.00 2.99
CA SER A 34 23.71 7.59 2.24
C SER A 34 23.45 7.51 0.74
N LEU A 35 22.27 7.02 0.32
CA LEU A 35 21.90 6.87 -1.09
C LEU A 35 21.50 8.19 -1.75
N GLY A 36 20.98 9.12 -0.97
CA GLY A 36 20.34 10.33 -1.49
C GLY A 36 19.05 10.03 -2.24
N LEU A 37 18.39 11.08 -2.70
CA LEU A 37 17.05 10.95 -3.30
C LEU A 37 17.04 10.10 -4.57
N SER A 38 18.00 10.31 -5.47
CA SER A 38 18.12 9.56 -6.73
C SER A 38 18.45 8.08 -6.48
N GLY A 39 19.45 7.79 -5.63
CA GLY A 39 19.84 6.41 -5.31
C GLY A 39 18.73 5.64 -4.62
N LEU A 40 18.03 6.29 -3.68
CA LEU A 40 16.85 5.68 -3.01
C LEU A 40 15.71 5.40 -3.98
N THR A 41 15.43 6.32 -4.91
CA THR A 41 14.39 6.12 -5.95
C THR A 41 14.72 4.90 -6.82
N GLN A 42 15.95 4.79 -7.29
CA GLN A 42 16.38 3.64 -8.11
C GLN A 42 16.33 2.34 -7.30
N GLN A 43 16.78 2.35 -6.05
CA GLN A 43 16.67 1.17 -5.19
C GLN A 43 15.22 0.72 -5.00
N ARG A 44 14.28 1.66 -4.82
CA ARG A 44 12.85 1.36 -4.69
C ARG A 44 12.26 0.75 -5.96
N LEU A 45 12.60 1.32 -7.12
CA LEU A 45 12.10 0.86 -8.42
C LEU A 45 12.68 -0.50 -8.85
N HIS A 46 13.83 -0.88 -8.29
CA HIS A 46 14.53 -2.13 -8.64
C HIS A 46 14.70 -3.06 -7.43
N PRO A 47 13.58 -3.57 -6.83
CA PRO A 47 13.63 -4.44 -5.67
C PRO A 47 14.42 -5.73 -5.93
N GLU A 48 14.50 -6.19 -7.17
CA GLU A 48 15.28 -7.36 -7.56
C GLU A 48 16.79 -7.20 -7.32
N THR A 49 17.28 -5.98 -7.22
CA THR A 49 18.69 -5.68 -6.90
C THR A 49 18.98 -5.67 -5.41
N VAL A 50 17.94 -5.73 -4.58
CA VAL A 50 18.04 -5.66 -3.12
C VAL A 50 17.85 -7.06 -2.54
N PRO A 51 18.83 -7.61 -1.78
CA PRO A 51 18.63 -8.86 -1.08
C PRO A 51 17.45 -8.78 -0.11
N ASP A 52 16.56 -9.76 -0.16
CA ASP A 52 15.48 -9.88 0.80
C ASP A 52 15.82 -10.97 1.83
N ASN A 53 16.20 -10.56 3.03
CA ASN A 53 16.64 -11.46 4.11
C ASN A 53 15.46 -11.93 4.99
N LEU A 54 14.23 -11.85 4.49
CA LEU A 54 13.03 -12.12 5.30
C LEU A 54 12.96 -13.55 5.83
N GLU A 55 13.42 -14.54 5.07
CA GLU A 55 13.45 -15.91 5.56
C GLU A 55 14.33 -16.05 6.80
N GLN A 56 15.50 -15.40 6.81
CA GLN A 56 16.40 -15.40 7.97
C GLN A 56 15.79 -14.64 9.15
N VAL A 57 15.17 -13.48 8.89
CA VAL A 57 14.51 -12.69 9.92
C VAL A 57 13.31 -13.45 10.49
N GLN A 58 12.52 -14.11 9.64
CA GLN A 58 11.39 -14.93 10.06
C GLN A 58 11.83 -16.07 10.99
N GLN A 59 12.87 -16.83 10.62
CA GLN A 59 13.40 -17.90 11.44
C GLN A 59 13.89 -17.41 12.81
N THR A 60 14.46 -16.21 12.84
CA THR A 60 15.01 -15.62 14.07
C THR A 60 13.94 -15.01 14.98
N VAL A 61 12.90 -14.40 14.40
CA VAL A 61 11.92 -13.56 15.13
C VAL A 61 10.57 -14.25 15.34
N VAL A 62 10.10 -15.06 14.40
CA VAL A 62 8.74 -15.63 14.40
C VAL A 62 8.73 -17.15 14.64
N GLY A 63 9.80 -17.84 14.34
CA GLY A 63 10.01 -19.26 14.69
C GLY A 63 9.27 -20.28 13.84
N ASP A 64 8.17 -19.93 13.18
CA ASP A 64 7.34 -20.82 12.38
C ASP A 64 7.12 -20.30 10.97
N LEU A 65 6.97 -21.22 10.02
CA LEU A 65 6.53 -20.93 8.66
C LEU A 65 5.08 -20.44 8.65
N VAL A 66 4.73 -19.63 7.66
CA VAL A 66 3.35 -19.15 7.47
C VAL A 66 2.41 -20.33 7.25
N ASP A 67 1.36 -20.40 8.04
CA ASP A 67 0.24 -21.32 7.78
C ASP A 67 -0.69 -20.68 6.74
N VAL A 68 -0.52 -21.09 5.47
CA VAL A 68 -1.32 -20.59 4.34
C VAL A 68 -2.78 -21.07 4.37
N THR A 69 -3.14 -21.98 5.25
CA THR A 69 -4.53 -22.41 5.47
C THR A 69 -5.27 -21.53 6.49
N ASN A 70 -4.53 -20.64 7.17
CA ASN A 70 -5.05 -19.75 8.18
C ASN A 70 -4.94 -18.29 7.72
N LEU A 71 -6.08 -17.63 7.53
CA LEU A 71 -6.13 -16.26 7.04
C LEU A 71 -5.40 -15.25 7.94
N ASP A 72 -5.49 -15.41 9.26
CA ASP A 72 -4.83 -14.50 10.20
C ASP A 72 -3.30 -14.70 10.21
N SER A 73 -2.82 -15.93 9.98
CA SER A 73 -1.40 -16.21 9.76
C SER A 73 -0.88 -15.50 8.50
N ILE A 74 -1.64 -15.54 7.40
CA ILE A 74 -1.31 -14.85 6.15
C ILE A 74 -1.26 -13.34 6.36
N ARG A 75 -2.26 -12.77 7.04
CA ARG A 75 -2.34 -11.33 7.35
C ARG A 75 -1.16 -10.88 8.22
N GLN A 76 -0.85 -11.65 9.28
CA GLN A 76 0.29 -11.37 10.15
C GLN A 76 1.61 -11.40 9.38
N TRP A 77 1.81 -12.43 8.56
CA TRP A 77 2.99 -12.54 7.70
C TRP A 77 3.12 -11.38 6.72
N TRP A 78 2.03 -10.97 6.09
CA TRP A 78 2.06 -9.86 5.15
C TRP A 78 2.41 -8.53 5.83
N VAL A 79 1.84 -8.25 7.00
CA VAL A 79 2.25 -7.08 7.80
C VAL A 79 3.70 -7.18 8.25
N PHE A 80 4.16 -8.38 8.61
CA PHE A 80 5.56 -8.63 8.94
C PHE A 80 6.49 -8.26 7.76
N ARG A 81 6.13 -8.64 6.54
CA ARG A 81 6.86 -8.23 5.34
C ARG A 81 6.85 -6.71 5.15
N MET A 82 5.73 -6.05 5.31
CA MET A 82 5.63 -4.57 5.22
C MET A 82 6.55 -3.85 6.20
N VAL A 83 6.73 -4.40 7.40
CA VAL A 83 7.62 -3.84 8.43
C VAL A 83 9.09 -4.13 8.14
N HIS A 84 9.42 -5.36 7.76
CA HIS A 84 10.81 -5.86 7.77
C HIS A 84 11.46 -6.03 6.40
N SER A 85 10.69 -6.13 5.30
CA SER A 85 11.26 -6.29 3.96
C SER A 85 12.14 -5.08 3.59
N SER A 86 13.30 -5.37 3.01
CA SER A 86 14.12 -4.36 2.35
C SER A 86 13.52 -3.89 1.01
N ARG A 87 12.59 -4.67 0.44
CA ARG A 87 11.91 -4.41 -0.84
C ARG A 87 10.59 -3.66 -0.63
N GLN A 88 10.64 -2.50 0.00
CA GLN A 88 9.47 -1.77 0.48
C GLN A 88 8.46 -1.40 -0.60
N LEU A 89 8.91 -0.99 -1.81
CA LEU A 89 7.99 -0.64 -2.90
C LEU A 89 7.27 -1.88 -3.45
N GLU A 90 7.90 -3.05 -3.42
CA GLU A 90 7.27 -4.31 -3.80
C GLU A 90 6.06 -4.61 -2.90
N GLU A 91 6.21 -4.49 -1.57
CA GLU A 91 5.09 -4.67 -0.62
C GLU A 91 4.05 -3.55 -0.75
N LYS A 92 4.48 -2.32 -1.03
CA LYS A 92 3.57 -1.19 -1.24
C LYS A 92 2.71 -1.36 -2.48
N MET A 93 3.31 -1.86 -3.59
CA MET A 93 2.57 -2.19 -4.81
C MET A 93 1.67 -3.40 -4.63
N THR A 94 2.07 -4.38 -3.83
CA THR A 94 1.21 -5.50 -3.47
C THR A 94 -0.05 -5.02 -2.76
N LEU A 95 0.08 -4.06 -1.82
CA LEU A 95 -1.07 -3.44 -1.15
C LEU A 95 -1.93 -2.63 -2.13
N PHE A 96 -1.31 -1.89 -3.06
CA PHE A 96 -2.03 -1.15 -4.10
C PHE A 96 -2.90 -2.09 -4.97
N TRP A 97 -2.31 -3.18 -5.47
CA TRP A 97 -3.04 -4.13 -6.30
C TRP A 97 -4.12 -4.88 -5.54
N HIS A 98 -3.89 -5.22 -4.28
CA HIS A 98 -4.92 -5.79 -3.40
C HIS A 98 -6.11 -4.85 -3.19
N GLN A 99 -5.88 -3.54 -3.12
CA GLN A 99 -6.96 -2.54 -3.05
C GLN A 99 -7.66 -2.35 -4.41
N HIS A 100 -6.91 -2.40 -5.50
CA HIS A 100 -7.41 -2.19 -6.85
C HIS A 100 -8.19 -3.41 -7.38
N PHE A 101 -7.67 -4.61 -7.22
CA PHE A 101 -8.31 -5.89 -7.57
C PHE A 101 -8.94 -6.54 -6.33
N ALA A 102 -9.78 -5.77 -5.65
CA ALA A 102 -10.34 -6.15 -4.37
C ALA A 102 -11.09 -7.50 -4.43
N THR A 103 -10.57 -8.46 -3.67
CA THR A 103 -11.09 -9.83 -3.58
C THR A 103 -11.24 -10.21 -2.11
N ALA A 104 -12.40 -10.75 -1.71
CA ALA A 104 -12.72 -10.99 -0.31
C ALA A 104 -12.82 -12.47 0.04
N ASN A 105 -12.08 -12.90 1.06
CA ASN A 105 -12.07 -14.28 1.50
C ASN A 105 -13.42 -14.73 2.08
N TYR A 106 -14.27 -13.83 2.56
CA TYR A 106 -15.61 -14.23 3.07
C TYR A 106 -16.49 -14.91 2.00
N LYS A 107 -16.28 -14.62 0.68
CA LYS A 107 -16.93 -15.31 -0.43
C LYS A 107 -16.04 -16.40 -1.03
N VAL A 108 -14.75 -16.12 -1.22
CA VAL A 108 -13.77 -17.08 -1.79
C VAL A 108 -13.63 -18.30 -0.89
N ASN A 109 -13.61 -18.08 0.43
CA ASN A 109 -13.54 -19.11 1.46
C ASN A 109 -12.36 -20.09 1.27
N ASN A 110 -11.24 -19.57 0.82
CA ASN A 110 -10.01 -20.34 0.61
C ASN A 110 -8.77 -19.46 0.87
N PRO A 111 -8.18 -19.51 2.08
CA PRO A 111 -7.01 -18.71 2.43
C PRO A 111 -5.79 -18.96 1.51
N GLU A 112 -5.58 -20.19 1.03
CA GLU A 112 -4.47 -20.53 0.12
C GLU A 112 -4.58 -19.77 -1.22
N TRP A 113 -5.80 -19.61 -1.75
CA TRP A 113 -6.00 -18.83 -2.98
C TRP A 113 -5.78 -17.33 -2.74
N MET A 114 -6.17 -16.82 -1.57
CA MET A 114 -5.88 -15.44 -1.18
C MET A 114 -4.37 -15.21 -1.03
N TRP A 115 -3.65 -16.19 -0.47
CA TRP A 115 -2.19 -16.19 -0.41
C TRP A 115 -1.57 -16.13 -1.80
N ASN A 116 -1.98 -17.03 -2.70
CA ASN A 116 -1.46 -17.10 -4.07
C ASN A 116 -1.72 -15.79 -4.83
N GLN A 117 -2.86 -15.15 -4.62
CA GLN A 117 -3.18 -13.85 -5.21
C GLN A 117 -2.23 -12.75 -4.71
N ILE A 118 -1.91 -12.70 -3.40
CA ILE A 118 -0.94 -11.74 -2.87
C ILE A 118 0.46 -11.98 -3.47
N GLU A 119 0.89 -13.25 -3.56
CA GLU A 119 2.18 -13.59 -4.16
C GLU A 119 2.24 -13.22 -5.65
N MET A 120 1.14 -13.39 -6.37
CA MET A 120 1.02 -12.96 -7.77
C MET A 120 1.14 -11.43 -7.87
N PHE A 121 0.48 -10.64 -7.01
CA PHE A 121 0.63 -9.19 -6.98
C PHE A 121 2.05 -8.77 -6.64
N ARG A 122 2.70 -9.42 -5.68
CA ARG A 122 4.08 -9.14 -5.28
C ARG A 122 5.05 -9.36 -6.43
N LYS A 123 4.92 -10.48 -7.12
CA LYS A 123 5.78 -10.86 -8.23
C LYS A 123 5.62 -9.95 -9.45
N ASN A 124 4.38 -9.57 -9.77
CA ASN A 124 4.06 -8.91 -11.04
C ASN A 124 3.74 -7.41 -10.89
N GLY A 125 3.64 -6.89 -9.67
CA GLY A 125 3.09 -5.56 -9.39
C GLY A 125 3.88 -4.38 -9.96
N LEU A 126 5.16 -4.54 -10.24
CA LEU A 126 6.02 -3.55 -10.91
C LEU A 126 6.24 -3.84 -12.40
N GLY A 127 5.66 -4.92 -12.90
CA GLY A 127 5.83 -5.40 -14.26
C GLY A 127 4.79 -4.87 -15.25
N ASN A 128 4.49 -5.70 -16.23
CA ASN A 128 3.60 -5.38 -17.34
C ASN A 128 2.12 -5.47 -16.93
N PHE A 129 1.38 -4.38 -17.12
CA PHE A 129 -0.04 -4.30 -16.70
C PHE A 129 -0.94 -5.28 -17.46
N ARG A 130 -0.68 -5.51 -18.78
CA ARG A 130 -1.40 -6.51 -19.56
C ARG A 130 -1.22 -7.92 -18.99
N SER A 131 0.03 -8.27 -18.66
CA SER A 131 0.36 -9.56 -18.08
C SER A 131 -0.29 -9.73 -16.70
N LEU A 132 -0.23 -8.70 -15.87
CA LEU A 132 -0.88 -8.70 -14.56
C LEU A 132 -2.40 -8.89 -14.69
N LEU A 133 -3.07 -8.21 -15.63
CA LEU A 133 -4.49 -8.39 -15.87
C LEU A 133 -4.82 -9.84 -16.27
N LEU A 134 -4.03 -10.46 -17.13
CA LEU A 134 -4.21 -11.86 -17.52
C LEU A 134 -4.11 -12.80 -16.31
N GLU A 135 -3.12 -12.59 -15.45
CA GLU A 135 -2.94 -13.39 -14.23
C GLU A 135 -4.13 -13.20 -13.26
N VAL A 136 -4.58 -11.94 -13.06
CA VAL A 136 -5.74 -11.62 -12.20
C VAL A 136 -7.02 -12.25 -12.74
N MET A 137 -7.24 -12.20 -14.05
CA MET A 137 -8.46 -12.75 -14.66
C MET A 137 -8.49 -14.29 -14.65
N ARG A 138 -7.33 -14.93 -14.51
CA ARG A 138 -7.16 -16.40 -14.38
C ARG A 138 -7.01 -16.85 -12.92
N ASP A 139 -6.91 -15.89 -12.00
CA ASP A 139 -6.73 -16.19 -10.59
C ASP A 139 -7.98 -16.86 -9.98
N PRO A 140 -7.85 -18.01 -9.31
CA PRO A 140 -8.98 -18.72 -8.72
C PRO A 140 -9.81 -17.90 -7.75
N ALA A 141 -9.15 -17.07 -6.92
CA ALA A 141 -9.86 -16.22 -5.96
C ALA A 141 -10.73 -15.19 -6.68
N MET A 142 -10.20 -14.54 -7.73
CA MET A 142 -10.96 -13.58 -8.54
C MET A 142 -12.07 -14.25 -9.32
N MET A 143 -11.85 -15.43 -9.90
CA MET A 143 -12.87 -16.17 -10.63
C MET A 143 -14.06 -16.55 -9.75
N ILE A 144 -13.82 -16.99 -8.51
CA ILE A 144 -14.90 -17.27 -7.55
C ILE A 144 -15.57 -15.97 -7.10
N TRP A 145 -14.77 -14.94 -6.83
CA TRP A 145 -15.29 -13.65 -6.36
C TRP A 145 -16.28 -13.01 -7.33
N LEU A 146 -16.02 -13.09 -8.64
CA LEU A 146 -16.83 -12.51 -9.71
C LEU A 146 -17.75 -13.52 -10.44
N ASP A 147 -17.94 -14.74 -9.87
CA ASP A 147 -18.78 -15.80 -10.43
C ASP A 147 -18.34 -16.24 -11.85
N GLY A 148 -17.04 -16.16 -12.16
CA GLY A 148 -16.46 -16.47 -13.48
C GLY A 148 -16.78 -17.89 -13.96
N ASN A 149 -16.82 -18.89 -13.07
CA ASN A 149 -17.16 -20.27 -13.40
C ASN A 149 -18.60 -20.47 -13.93
N SER A 150 -19.46 -19.47 -13.78
CA SER A 150 -20.83 -19.52 -14.34
C SER A 150 -20.91 -19.00 -15.78
N ASN A 151 -19.79 -18.47 -16.34
CA ASN A 151 -19.76 -17.84 -17.65
C ASN A 151 -19.58 -18.87 -18.78
N ARG A 152 -20.67 -19.22 -19.49
CA ARG A 152 -20.73 -20.31 -20.48
C ARG A 152 -21.42 -19.88 -21.76
N LYS A 153 -21.08 -20.55 -22.87
CA LYS A 153 -21.74 -20.38 -24.17
C LYS A 153 -23.27 -20.41 -24.04
N GLY A 154 -23.93 -19.41 -24.58
CA GLY A 154 -25.39 -19.26 -24.51
C GLY A 154 -25.92 -18.76 -23.16
N ARG A 155 -25.05 -18.61 -22.16
CA ARG A 155 -25.38 -18.09 -20.83
C ARG A 155 -24.19 -17.29 -20.27
N ALA A 156 -23.81 -16.25 -21.01
CA ALA A 156 -22.70 -15.37 -20.62
C ALA A 156 -23.02 -14.63 -19.30
N ASN A 157 -22.04 -14.60 -18.39
CA ASN A 157 -22.12 -13.88 -17.13
C ASN A 157 -21.42 -12.51 -17.27
N GLU A 158 -22.21 -11.44 -17.21
CA GLU A 158 -21.73 -10.08 -17.41
C GLU A 158 -20.95 -9.51 -16.21
N ASN A 159 -21.11 -10.08 -15.01
CA ASN A 159 -20.51 -9.54 -13.79
C ASN A 159 -18.98 -9.37 -13.92
N PHE A 160 -18.30 -10.44 -14.29
CA PHE A 160 -16.86 -10.46 -14.50
C PHE A 160 -16.40 -9.41 -15.56
N ALA A 161 -17.11 -9.37 -16.69
CA ALA A 161 -16.78 -8.46 -17.79
C ALA A 161 -17.04 -6.98 -17.41
N ARG A 162 -18.12 -6.73 -16.66
CA ARG A 162 -18.46 -5.39 -16.17
C ARG A 162 -17.39 -4.86 -15.22
N GLU A 163 -17.02 -5.64 -14.20
CA GLU A 163 -16.03 -5.22 -13.22
C GLU A 163 -14.64 -5.02 -13.83
N LEU A 164 -14.26 -5.85 -14.81
CA LEU A 164 -13.03 -5.66 -15.59
C LEU A 164 -12.97 -4.27 -16.23
N MET A 165 -14.06 -3.83 -16.84
CA MET A 165 -14.11 -2.52 -17.52
C MET A 165 -14.34 -1.38 -16.53
N GLU A 166 -15.27 -1.53 -15.60
CA GLU A 166 -15.72 -0.45 -14.74
C GLU A 166 -14.72 -0.13 -13.62
N LEU A 167 -14.31 -1.16 -12.85
CA LEU A 167 -13.52 -0.97 -11.64
C LEU A 167 -12.02 -1.19 -11.85
N PHE A 168 -11.64 -2.00 -12.85
CA PHE A 168 -10.25 -2.41 -12.97
C PHE A 168 -9.48 -1.73 -14.10
N THR A 169 -10.17 -1.23 -15.15
CA THR A 169 -9.44 -0.76 -16.33
C THR A 169 -9.92 0.53 -16.98
N LEU A 170 -11.17 0.66 -17.36
CA LEU A 170 -11.65 1.77 -18.19
C LEU A 170 -12.31 2.89 -17.38
N GLY A 171 -13.03 2.52 -16.32
CA GLY A 171 -13.90 3.43 -15.58
C GLY A 171 -15.25 3.67 -16.28
N VAL A 172 -16.23 4.12 -15.50
CA VAL A 172 -17.59 4.39 -15.97
C VAL A 172 -17.59 5.37 -17.15
N GLY A 173 -18.43 5.09 -18.16
CA GLY A 173 -18.66 5.97 -19.33
C GLY A 173 -17.70 5.75 -20.50
N ASN A 174 -16.74 4.83 -20.40
CA ASN A 174 -15.78 4.51 -21.46
C ASN A 174 -16.07 3.18 -22.18
N TYR A 175 -17.23 2.60 -21.94
CA TYR A 175 -17.75 1.39 -22.59
C TYR A 175 -19.27 1.42 -22.59
N SER A 176 -19.90 0.60 -23.44
CA SER A 176 -21.34 0.44 -23.54
C SER A 176 -21.82 -0.89 -22.92
N GLU A 177 -23.14 -1.00 -22.68
CA GLU A 177 -23.74 -2.28 -22.27
C GLU A 177 -23.55 -3.38 -23.33
N THR A 178 -23.42 -3.02 -24.61
CA THR A 178 -23.07 -3.98 -25.65
C THR A 178 -21.64 -4.49 -25.46
N ASP A 179 -20.68 -3.63 -25.14
CA ASP A 179 -19.32 -4.05 -24.86
C ASP A 179 -19.24 -5.00 -23.67
N VAL A 180 -20.07 -4.78 -22.62
CA VAL A 180 -20.17 -5.72 -21.48
C VAL A 180 -20.61 -7.11 -21.95
N LYS A 181 -21.68 -7.19 -22.74
CA LYS A 181 -22.20 -8.46 -23.26
C LYS A 181 -21.22 -9.18 -24.17
N GLU A 182 -20.61 -8.45 -25.08
CA GLU A 182 -19.64 -9.01 -26.04
C GLU A 182 -18.35 -9.47 -25.34
N SER A 183 -17.87 -8.70 -24.37
CA SER A 183 -16.75 -9.09 -23.52
C SER A 183 -17.09 -10.35 -22.69
N ALA A 184 -18.27 -10.41 -22.07
CA ALA A 184 -18.71 -11.60 -21.34
C ALA A 184 -18.72 -12.85 -22.21
N ARG A 185 -19.17 -12.74 -23.48
CA ARG A 185 -19.11 -13.83 -24.48
C ARG A 185 -17.68 -14.27 -24.77
N ALA A 186 -16.75 -13.33 -24.84
CA ALA A 186 -15.34 -13.62 -25.11
C ALA A 186 -14.65 -14.37 -23.95
N PHE A 187 -15.10 -14.16 -22.71
CA PHE A 187 -14.61 -14.88 -21.52
C PHE A 187 -15.35 -16.20 -21.26
N THR A 188 -16.32 -16.59 -22.07
CA THR A 188 -16.97 -17.91 -21.90
C THR A 188 -15.95 -19.04 -22.09
N GLY A 189 -16.10 -20.12 -21.34
CA GLY A 189 -15.17 -21.24 -21.32
C GLY A 189 -13.92 -21.05 -20.45
N TRP A 190 -13.76 -19.88 -19.84
CA TRP A 190 -12.77 -19.68 -18.79
C TRP A 190 -13.32 -20.25 -17.48
N VAL A 191 -12.71 -21.33 -17.00
CA VAL A 191 -13.19 -22.03 -15.81
C VAL A 191 -12.03 -22.40 -14.88
N TYR A 192 -12.32 -22.40 -13.57
CA TYR A 192 -11.47 -23.01 -12.59
C TYR A 192 -11.87 -24.49 -12.45
N ASP A 193 -10.91 -25.37 -12.73
CA ASP A 193 -11.12 -26.81 -12.53
C ASP A 193 -10.64 -27.22 -11.14
N TYR A 194 -11.58 -27.67 -10.31
CA TYR A 194 -11.31 -28.11 -8.94
C TYR A 194 -10.45 -29.38 -8.88
N SER A 195 -10.43 -30.19 -9.94
CA SER A 195 -9.65 -31.45 -9.99
C SER A 195 -8.17 -31.17 -10.17
N SER A 196 -7.84 -30.29 -11.14
CA SER A 196 -6.45 -29.84 -11.41
C SER A 196 -6.01 -28.69 -10.51
N ARG A 197 -6.94 -28.07 -9.78
CA ARG A 197 -6.74 -26.84 -8.97
C ARG A 197 -6.13 -25.69 -9.77
N SER A 198 -6.55 -25.54 -11.00
CA SER A 198 -6.01 -24.54 -11.92
C SER A 198 -7.08 -23.94 -12.83
N TYR A 199 -6.75 -22.78 -13.40
CA TYR A 199 -7.48 -22.25 -14.54
C TYR A 199 -7.32 -23.20 -15.72
N ILE A 200 -8.44 -23.44 -16.43
CA ILE A 200 -8.45 -24.12 -17.73
C ILE A 200 -9.34 -23.37 -18.72
N PHE A 201 -9.05 -23.49 -19.99
CA PHE A 201 -9.96 -23.09 -21.07
C PHE A 201 -10.74 -24.31 -21.57
N ASN A 202 -12.07 -24.26 -21.46
CA ASN A 202 -12.97 -25.29 -21.98
C ASN A 202 -13.58 -24.82 -23.31
N PRO A 203 -13.11 -25.31 -24.46
CA PRO A 203 -13.58 -24.88 -25.77
C PRO A 203 -15.06 -25.26 -26.03
N PHE A 204 -15.59 -26.28 -25.39
CA PHE A 204 -17.00 -26.67 -25.56
C PHE A 204 -17.96 -25.67 -24.92
N GLU A 205 -17.50 -24.90 -23.95
CA GLU A 205 -18.27 -23.86 -23.28
C GLU A 205 -17.94 -22.43 -23.78
N HIS A 206 -17.05 -22.31 -24.77
CA HIS A 206 -16.70 -21.03 -25.39
C HIS A 206 -17.64 -20.64 -26.52
N ASP A 207 -17.98 -19.36 -26.60
CA ASP A 207 -18.73 -18.76 -27.71
C ASP A 207 -17.77 -18.31 -28.83
N ASP A 208 -17.63 -19.14 -29.86
CA ASP A 208 -16.75 -18.91 -31.02
C ASP A 208 -17.34 -17.95 -32.08
N SER A 209 -18.52 -17.36 -31.84
CA SER A 209 -19.11 -16.45 -32.82
C SER A 209 -18.43 -15.08 -32.81
N VAL A 210 -18.59 -14.34 -33.88
CA VAL A 210 -18.05 -12.98 -34.04
C VAL A 210 -18.61 -12.06 -32.95
N LYS A 211 -17.77 -11.21 -32.41
CA LYS A 211 -18.06 -10.23 -31.37
C LYS A 211 -17.61 -8.85 -31.83
N THR A 212 -18.30 -7.80 -31.36
CA THR A 212 -17.88 -6.42 -31.57
C THR A 212 -17.63 -5.79 -30.21
N PHE A 213 -16.38 -5.40 -29.94
CA PHE A 213 -15.95 -4.85 -28.66
C PHE A 213 -15.12 -3.58 -28.85
N LEU A 214 -15.52 -2.48 -28.21
CA LEU A 214 -14.88 -1.14 -28.33
C LEU A 214 -14.57 -0.76 -29.77
N GLY A 215 -15.54 -0.99 -30.67
CA GLY A 215 -15.45 -0.65 -32.10
C GLY A 215 -14.62 -1.61 -32.97
N GLN A 216 -14.05 -2.66 -32.42
CA GLN A 216 -13.34 -3.73 -33.14
C GLN A 216 -14.25 -4.95 -33.30
N THR A 217 -14.15 -5.63 -34.45
CA THR A 217 -14.96 -6.82 -34.75
C THR A 217 -14.07 -8.01 -35.07
N GLY A 218 -14.30 -9.14 -34.42
CA GLY A 218 -13.51 -10.37 -34.61
C GLY A 218 -14.05 -11.55 -33.81
N ASN A 219 -13.45 -12.71 -33.99
CA ASN A 219 -13.71 -13.85 -33.11
C ASN A 219 -12.81 -13.78 -31.89
N PHE A 220 -13.18 -12.90 -30.94
CA PHE A 220 -12.38 -12.57 -29.76
C PHE A 220 -12.52 -13.61 -28.65
N HIS A 221 -11.39 -13.93 -28.02
CA HIS A 221 -11.24 -14.61 -26.74
C HIS A 221 -10.96 -13.61 -25.61
N GLY A 222 -10.89 -14.07 -24.37
CA GLY A 222 -10.65 -13.20 -23.20
C GLY A 222 -9.32 -12.45 -23.30
N GLU A 223 -8.28 -13.08 -23.83
CA GLU A 223 -6.97 -12.45 -24.05
C GLU A 223 -7.05 -11.27 -25.04
N ASP A 224 -7.85 -11.40 -26.11
CA ASP A 224 -8.05 -10.33 -27.09
C ASP A 224 -8.78 -9.14 -26.48
N ILE A 225 -9.76 -9.40 -25.61
CA ILE A 225 -10.47 -8.34 -24.86
C ILE A 225 -9.49 -7.55 -23.99
N ILE A 226 -8.60 -8.24 -23.28
CA ILE A 226 -7.57 -7.58 -22.45
C ILE A 226 -6.61 -6.77 -23.34
N ASP A 227 -6.21 -7.31 -24.49
CA ASP A 227 -5.37 -6.60 -25.45
C ASP A 227 -6.04 -5.32 -25.97
N ILE A 228 -7.30 -5.40 -26.34
CA ILE A 228 -8.05 -4.23 -26.78
C ILE A 228 -8.16 -3.18 -25.67
N ILE A 229 -8.41 -3.60 -24.42
CA ILE A 229 -8.56 -2.72 -23.25
C ILE A 229 -7.26 -1.96 -22.97
N VAL A 230 -6.12 -2.64 -22.85
CA VAL A 230 -4.85 -1.98 -22.46
C VAL A 230 -4.35 -0.96 -23.47
N HIS A 231 -4.81 -1.05 -24.72
CA HIS A 231 -4.53 -0.06 -25.77
C HIS A 231 -5.46 1.15 -25.74
N GLN A 232 -6.53 1.15 -24.92
CA GLN A 232 -7.44 2.29 -24.83
C GLN A 232 -6.80 3.47 -24.05
N PRO A 233 -6.91 4.71 -24.55
CA PRO A 233 -6.50 5.90 -23.80
C PRO A 233 -7.18 6.00 -22.42
N ALA A 234 -8.43 5.54 -22.33
CA ALA A 234 -9.17 5.48 -21.07
C ALA A 234 -8.51 4.57 -20.04
N ALA A 235 -7.98 3.40 -20.46
CA ALA A 235 -7.29 2.47 -19.56
C ALA A 235 -5.99 3.07 -19.02
N ALA A 236 -5.17 3.68 -19.90
CA ALA A 236 -3.96 4.38 -19.49
C ALA A 236 -4.27 5.50 -18.49
N LYS A 237 -5.28 6.33 -18.77
CA LYS A 237 -5.71 7.41 -17.88
C LYS A 237 -6.19 6.85 -16.55
N PHE A 238 -7.00 5.79 -16.57
CA PHE A 238 -7.57 5.18 -15.37
C PHE A 238 -6.48 4.65 -14.43
N ILE A 239 -5.58 3.79 -14.91
CA ILE A 239 -4.54 3.21 -14.07
C ILE A 239 -3.52 4.26 -13.60
N CYS A 240 -3.11 5.21 -14.45
CA CYS A 240 -2.22 6.30 -14.06
C CYS A 240 -2.88 7.21 -12.99
N THR A 241 -4.19 7.45 -13.08
CA THR A 241 -4.94 8.20 -12.06
C THR A 241 -4.97 7.43 -10.74
N LYS A 242 -5.21 6.11 -10.76
CA LYS A 242 -5.17 5.27 -9.54
C LYS A 242 -3.79 5.25 -8.89
N LEU A 243 -2.72 5.14 -9.67
CA LEU A 243 -1.34 5.23 -9.16
C LEU A 243 -1.06 6.62 -8.55
N TRP A 244 -1.47 7.69 -9.21
CA TRP A 244 -1.34 9.03 -8.66
C TRP A 244 -2.10 9.18 -7.34
N GLN A 245 -3.36 8.77 -7.30
CA GLN A 245 -4.19 8.81 -6.11
C GLN A 245 -3.59 8.02 -4.95
N PHE A 246 -2.94 6.90 -5.24
CA PHE A 246 -2.29 6.09 -4.20
C PHE A 246 -0.99 6.71 -3.70
N PHE A 247 -0.19 7.34 -4.57
CA PHE A 247 1.17 7.80 -4.23
C PHE A 247 1.31 9.31 -4.00
N VAL A 248 0.36 10.15 -4.42
CA VAL A 248 0.50 11.61 -4.38
C VAL A 248 -0.65 12.29 -3.64
N ASN A 249 -1.82 12.41 -4.27
CA ASN A 249 -3.02 13.04 -3.71
C ASN A 249 -4.28 12.54 -4.41
N ASP A 250 -5.45 12.82 -3.82
CA ASP A 250 -6.74 12.29 -4.30
C ASP A 250 -7.29 13.00 -5.56
N ALA A 251 -6.76 14.16 -5.91
CA ALA A 251 -7.32 15.03 -6.95
C ALA A 251 -6.28 15.45 -8.01
N PRO A 252 -5.77 14.52 -8.85
CA PRO A 252 -4.84 14.88 -9.92
C PRO A 252 -5.49 15.73 -11.00
N SER A 253 -4.74 16.67 -11.55
CA SER A 253 -5.11 17.37 -12.77
C SER A 253 -4.78 16.54 -14.02
N ASN A 254 -5.35 16.91 -15.17
CA ASN A 254 -4.96 16.27 -16.43
C ASN A 254 -3.46 16.47 -16.76
N ALA A 255 -2.88 17.60 -16.35
CA ALA A 255 -1.46 17.89 -16.55
C ALA A 255 -0.56 16.95 -15.75
N ASP A 256 -0.99 16.49 -14.58
CA ASP A 256 -0.28 15.51 -13.74
C ASP A 256 -0.31 14.12 -14.36
N ILE A 257 -1.44 13.74 -14.98
CA ILE A 257 -1.65 12.39 -15.50
C ILE A 257 -1.08 12.20 -16.91
N GLN A 258 -1.04 13.27 -17.73
CA GLN A 258 -0.60 13.17 -19.12
C GLN A 258 0.83 12.60 -19.29
N PRO A 259 1.87 13.00 -18.52
CA PRO A 259 3.19 12.42 -18.65
C PRO A 259 3.21 10.90 -18.31
N LEU A 260 2.40 10.48 -17.35
CA LEU A 260 2.28 9.09 -16.93
C LEU A 260 1.63 8.24 -18.03
N THR A 261 0.54 8.74 -18.65
CA THR A 261 -0.12 8.04 -19.75
C THR A 261 0.76 7.92 -20.99
N GLN A 262 1.53 8.95 -21.30
CA GLN A 262 2.52 8.88 -22.37
C GLN A 262 3.57 7.80 -22.09
N LYS A 263 4.06 7.75 -20.84
CA LYS A 263 5.05 6.76 -20.45
C LYS A 263 4.50 5.34 -20.42
N TYR A 264 3.23 5.16 -20.05
CA TYR A 264 2.52 3.88 -20.11
C TYR A 264 2.56 3.26 -21.52
N PHE A 265 2.23 4.05 -22.56
CA PHE A 265 2.28 3.57 -23.95
C PHE A 265 3.70 3.40 -24.46
N GLN A 266 4.60 4.35 -24.19
CA GLN A 266 6.01 4.26 -24.62
C GLN A 266 6.73 3.06 -23.99
N GLY A 267 6.36 2.71 -22.76
CA GLY A 267 6.91 1.57 -22.03
C GLY A 267 6.24 0.23 -22.35
N GLY A 268 5.29 0.17 -23.29
CA GLY A 268 4.57 -1.08 -23.62
C GLY A 268 3.79 -1.63 -22.43
N PHE A 269 3.11 -0.73 -21.68
CA PHE A 269 2.27 -1.02 -20.51
C PHE A 269 3.03 -1.43 -19.24
N GLU A 270 4.35 -1.18 -19.20
CA GLU A 270 5.16 -1.42 -17.99
C GLU A 270 4.84 -0.40 -16.92
N ILE A 271 4.57 -0.86 -15.68
CA ILE A 271 4.22 -0.01 -14.53
C ILE A 271 5.47 0.69 -13.96
N ARG A 272 6.61 0.03 -13.93
CA ARG A 272 7.86 0.59 -13.37
C ARG A 272 8.26 1.92 -14.01
N PRO A 273 8.30 2.09 -15.35
CA PRO A 273 8.59 3.38 -15.98
C PRO A 273 7.57 4.48 -15.67
N VAL A 274 6.30 4.11 -15.46
CA VAL A 274 5.26 5.05 -15.03
C VAL A 274 5.57 5.56 -13.63
N LEU A 275 5.90 4.66 -12.69
CA LEU A 275 6.29 5.00 -11.32
C LEU A 275 7.60 5.79 -11.28
N GLU A 276 8.58 5.49 -12.12
CA GLU A 276 9.81 6.28 -12.25
C GLU A 276 9.48 7.72 -12.63
N THR A 277 8.63 7.91 -13.65
CA THR A 277 8.16 9.25 -14.07
C THR A 277 7.44 9.95 -12.92
N LEU A 278 6.63 9.26 -12.14
CA LEU A 278 5.92 9.81 -11.00
C LEU A 278 6.88 10.21 -9.87
N PHE A 279 7.75 9.31 -9.41
CA PHE A 279 8.65 9.55 -8.28
C PHE A 279 9.81 10.50 -8.57
N THR A 280 10.04 10.82 -9.83
CA THR A 280 11.04 11.82 -10.24
C THR A 280 10.42 13.16 -10.62
N SER A 281 9.09 13.29 -10.58
CA SER A 281 8.38 14.53 -10.91
C SER A 281 8.50 15.58 -9.79
N GLU A 282 8.52 16.86 -10.18
CA GLU A 282 8.46 17.99 -9.23
C GLU A 282 7.17 17.96 -8.40
N GLN A 283 6.07 17.54 -9.04
CA GLN A 283 4.75 17.47 -8.42
C GLN A 283 4.70 16.49 -7.27
N PHE A 284 5.37 15.33 -7.38
CA PHE A 284 5.46 14.36 -6.28
C PHE A 284 6.04 15.00 -5.02
N TYR A 285 7.06 15.86 -5.15
CA TYR A 285 7.72 16.51 -4.03
C TYR A 285 7.18 17.91 -3.71
N ALA A 286 6.15 18.38 -4.40
CA ALA A 286 5.58 19.69 -4.14
C ALA A 286 5.10 19.81 -2.67
N PRO A 287 5.29 20.96 -2.00
CA PRO A 287 4.88 21.13 -0.60
C PRO A 287 3.42 20.77 -0.32
N ALA A 288 2.53 21.05 -1.27
CA ALA A 288 1.10 20.73 -1.17
C ALA A 288 0.80 19.21 -1.17
N ASN A 289 1.73 18.39 -1.69
CA ASN A 289 1.58 16.95 -1.79
C ASN A 289 2.29 16.18 -0.67
N ARG A 290 3.04 16.90 0.19
CA ARG A 290 3.66 16.30 1.38
C ARG A 290 2.68 16.31 2.53
N TYR A 291 2.51 15.16 3.19
CA TYR A 291 1.50 15.01 4.24
C TYR A 291 0.07 15.35 3.77
N ALA A 292 -0.24 15.05 2.50
CA ALA A 292 -1.51 15.37 1.86
C ALA A 292 -2.54 14.25 1.94
N GLN A 293 -2.12 13.03 2.28
CA GLN A 293 -2.99 11.87 2.33
C GLN A 293 -3.08 11.29 3.74
N ILE A 294 -4.26 10.83 4.10
CA ILE A 294 -4.48 10.05 5.32
C ILE A 294 -3.93 8.65 5.09
N LYS A 295 -3.01 8.20 5.95
CA LYS A 295 -2.53 6.82 5.94
C LYS A 295 -3.69 5.85 6.07
N ASN A 296 -3.79 4.87 5.18
CA ASN A 296 -4.71 3.78 5.43
C ASN A 296 -4.30 3.02 6.71
N PRO A 297 -5.21 2.23 7.32
CA PRO A 297 -4.93 1.53 8.57
C PRO A 297 -3.69 0.64 8.54
N THR A 298 -3.43 -0.03 7.43
CA THR A 298 -2.25 -0.88 7.25
C THR A 298 -0.96 -0.06 7.21
N GLU A 299 -0.95 1.05 6.47
CA GLU A 299 0.19 1.98 6.43
C GLU A 299 0.47 2.59 7.81
N TYR A 300 -0.58 2.94 8.53
CA TYR A 300 -0.45 3.47 9.89
C TYR A 300 0.15 2.44 10.84
N ALA A 301 -0.43 1.24 10.88
CA ALA A 301 0.03 0.18 11.77
C ALA A 301 1.47 -0.26 11.48
N ALA A 302 1.79 -0.53 10.21
CA ALA A 302 3.13 -0.90 9.79
C ALA A 302 4.14 0.23 10.06
N GLY A 303 3.75 1.48 9.84
CA GLY A 303 4.57 2.66 10.13
C GLY A 303 4.90 2.82 11.62
N VAL A 304 3.91 2.64 12.50
CA VAL A 304 4.10 2.65 13.96
C VAL A 304 5.06 1.53 14.39
N LEU A 305 4.81 0.29 13.94
CA LEU A 305 5.67 -0.85 14.27
C LEU A 305 7.11 -0.63 13.79
N LYS A 306 7.28 -0.10 12.60
CA LYS A 306 8.61 0.18 12.02
C LYS A 306 9.34 1.30 12.75
N THR A 307 8.64 2.38 13.08
CA THR A 307 9.21 3.52 13.84
C THR A 307 9.64 3.10 15.24
N LEU A 308 8.87 2.25 15.91
CA LEU A 308 9.17 1.74 17.24
C LEU A 308 10.10 0.53 17.24
N GLU A 309 10.43 -0.02 16.06
CA GLU A 309 11.08 -1.34 15.92
C GLU A 309 10.37 -2.43 16.74
N ALA A 310 9.04 -2.30 16.86
CA ALA A 310 8.23 -3.18 17.65
C ALA A 310 7.93 -4.50 16.90
N PRO A 311 7.86 -5.63 17.62
CA PRO A 311 7.46 -6.89 17.02
C PRO A 311 6.02 -6.81 16.50
N VAL A 312 5.76 -7.46 15.37
CA VAL A 312 4.41 -7.54 14.81
C VAL A 312 3.53 -8.43 15.73
N PRO A 313 2.44 -7.88 16.31
CA PRO A 313 1.55 -8.68 17.16
C PRO A 313 0.88 -9.83 16.38
N ARG A 314 0.60 -10.95 17.05
CA ARG A 314 -0.12 -12.07 16.43
C ARG A 314 -1.53 -11.68 15.97
N ASP A 315 -2.17 -10.77 16.67
CA ASP A 315 -3.51 -10.26 16.39
C ASP A 315 -3.50 -8.93 15.61
N ILE A 316 -2.44 -8.65 14.85
CA ILE A 316 -2.30 -7.42 14.06
C ILE A 316 -3.48 -7.21 13.09
N ALA A 317 -4.01 -8.28 12.53
CA ALA A 317 -5.18 -8.23 11.64
C ALA A 317 -6.40 -7.59 12.35
N ARG A 318 -6.63 -7.94 13.62
CA ARG A 318 -7.71 -7.36 14.43
C ARG A 318 -7.50 -5.86 14.67
N PHE A 319 -6.27 -5.44 14.94
CA PHE A 319 -5.98 -4.00 15.12
C PHE A 319 -6.25 -3.22 13.84
N ILE A 320 -5.77 -3.70 12.69
CA ILE A 320 -5.96 -3.04 11.39
C ILE A 320 -7.45 -3.05 11.02
N GLY A 321 -8.16 -4.16 11.26
CA GLY A 321 -9.60 -4.27 11.06
C GLY A 321 -10.41 -3.26 11.89
N ASN A 322 -10.07 -3.08 13.17
CA ASN A 322 -10.69 -2.09 14.05
C ASN A 322 -10.45 -0.64 13.58
N MET A 323 -9.37 -0.39 12.85
CA MET A 323 -9.09 0.90 12.20
C MET A 323 -9.85 1.07 10.87
N GLY A 324 -10.61 0.05 10.40
CA GLY A 324 -11.45 0.11 9.22
C GLY A 324 -10.93 -0.61 7.97
N GLN A 325 -9.80 -1.35 8.04
CA GLN A 325 -9.26 -2.09 6.89
C GLN A 325 -9.03 -3.56 7.26
N ASP A 326 -10.01 -4.42 6.93
CA ASP A 326 -9.85 -5.86 7.10
C ASP A 326 -9.13 -6.44 5.88
N LEU A 327 -7.81 -6.64 5.99
CA LEU A 327 -6.97 -7.19 4.91
C LEU A 327 -7.55 -8.52 4.42
N LEU A 328 -7.58 -8.73 3.10
CA LEU A 328 -8.15 -9.91 2.43
C LEU A 328 -9.67 -10.05 2.56
N ASN A 329 -10.34 -9.05 3.13
CA ASN A 329 -11.79 -8.94 3.21
C ASN A 329 -12.27 -7.51 2.91
N PRO A 330 -12.02 -6.96 1.70
CA PRO A 330 -12.58 -5.69 1.32
C PRO A 330 -14.12 -5.73 1.38
N PRO A 331 -14.77 -4.58 1.67
CA PRO A 331 -16.23 -4.53 1.83
C PRO A 331 -17.00 -4.81 0.54
N SER A 332 -16.37 -4.62 -0.61
CA SER A 332 -16.97 -4.86 -1.94
C SER A 332 -15.88 -5.06 -3.01
N VAL A 333 -16.29 -5.33 -4.24
CA VAL A 333 -15.41 -5.41 -5.43
C VAL A 333 -14.68 -4.08 -5.70
N LYS A 334 -15.27 -2.94 -5.30
CA LYS A 334 -14.64 -1.62 -5.38
C LYS A 334 -13.45 -1.45 -4.43
N GLY A 335 -13.34 -2.28 -3.40
CA GLY A 335 -12.36 -2.12 -2.32
C GLY A 335 -12.86 -1.16 -1.22
N TRP A 336 -11.93 -0.46 -0.58
CA TRP A 336 -12.19 0.57 0.44
C TRP A 336 -12.25 1.96 -0.19
N ASP A 337 -13.10 2.84 0.36
CA ASP A 337 -13.27 4.20 -0.18
C ASP A 337 -12.01 5.08 -0.03
N GLY A 338 -11.19 4.84 1.01
CA GLY A 338 -9.96 5.60 1.20
C GLY A 338 -10.16 7.02 1.76
N GLY A 339 -9.09 7.82 1.78
CA GLY A 339 -9.13 9.22 2.17
C GLY A 339 -9.77 9.47 3.54
N ASP A 340 -10.71 10.41 3.62
CA ASP A 340 -11.40 10.79 4.85
C ASP A 340 -12.21 9.63 5.46
N ALA A 341 -12.60 8.61 4.67
CA ALA A 341 -13.33 7.46 5.17
C ALA A 341 -12.53 6.64 6.20
N TRP A 342 -11.20 6.78 6.21
CA TRP A 342 -10.35 6.13 7.22
C TRP A 342 -10.46 6.73 8.62
N ILE A 343 -11.04 7.94 8.78
CA ILE A 343 -11.07 8.67 10.05
C ILE A 343 -12.50 8.95 10.47
N ASN A 344 -12.88 8.34 11.56
CA ASN A 344 -14.07 8.66 12.34
C ASN A 344 -13.73 8.44 13.83
N THR A 345 -14.65 8.75 14.74
CA THR A 345 -14.41 8.65 16.19
C THR A 345 -13.90 7.26 16.62
N ASN A 346 -14.48 6.20 16.06
CA ASN A 346 -14.12 4.82 16.43
C ASN A 346 -12.75 4.44 15.86
N THR A 347 -12.52 4.70 14.58
CA THR A 347 -11.26 4.34 13.91
C THR A 347 -10.08 5.17 14.41
N LEU A 348 -10.30 6.45 14.74
CA LEU A 348 -9.28 7.28 15.37
C LEU A 348 -8.94 6.78 16.78
N GLY A 349 -9.96 6.43 17.58
CA GLY A 349 -9.76 5.78 18.87
C GLY A 349 -8.94 4.50 18.76
N ALA A 350 -9.27 3.62 17.81
CA ALA A 350 -8.54 2.39 17.55
C ALA A 350 -7.06 2.63 17.19
N ARG A 351 -6.76 3.70 16.43
CA ARG A 351 -5.37 4.09 16.09
C ARG A 351 -4.58 4.51 17.32
N VAL A 352 -5.17 5.34 18.17
CA VAL A 352 -4.55 5.82 19.43
C VAL A 352 -4.34 4.64 20.39
N ASP A 353 -5.32 3.76 20.52
CA ASP A 353 -5.22 2.57 21.38
C ASP A 353 -4.12 1.62 20.91
N PHE A 354 -4.04 1.36 19.59
CA PHE A 354 -2.97 0.55 19.01
C PHE A 354 -1.59 1.13 19.33
N THR A 355 -1.39 2.42 19.07
CA THR A 355 -0.11 3.09 19.35
C THR A 355 0.25 2.99 20.83
N SER A 356 -0.70 3.29 21.73
CA SER A 356 -0.50 3.20 23.17
C SER A 356 -0.13 1.78 23.62
N GLN A 357 -0.76 0.75 23.05
CA GLN A 357 -0.41 -0.65 23.34
C GLN A 357 1.00 -0.99 22.88
N MET A 358 1.41 -0.55 21.69
CA MET A 358 2.76 -0.82 21.15
C MET A 358 3.84 -0.13 21.99
N VAL A 359 3.66 1.16 22.29
CA VAL A 359 4.57 1.93 23.14
C VAL A 359 4.69 1.29 24.54
N ASN A 360 3.57 0.92 25.16
CA ASN A 360 3.58 0.26 26.47
C ASN A 360 4.24 -1.12 26.43
N THR A 361 4.07 -1.88 25.35
CA THR A 361 4.71 -3.19 25.17
C THR A 361 6.23 -3.04 25.11
N MET A 362 6.73 -2.11 24.30
CA MET A 362 8.16 -1.82 24.19
C MET A 362 8.75 -1.31 25.51
N ASN A 363 8.05 -0.41 26.20
CA ASN A 363 8.48 0.14 27.48
C ASN A 363 8.59 -0.96 28.57
N ARG A 364 7.62 -1.89 28.64
CA ARG A 364 7.66 -3.01 29.60
C ARG A 364 8.79 -4.01 29.33
N ARG A 365 9.19 -4.17 28.08
CA ARG A 365 10.33 -5.05 27.70
C ARG A 365 11.68 -4.45 28.05
N GLY A 366 11.75 -3.15 28.32
CA GLY A 366 13.00 -2.45 28.49
C GLY A 366 13.74 -2.17 27.15
N ASP A 367 13.12 -2.53 26.03
CA ASP A 367 13.70 -2.39 24.68
C ASP A 367 13.46 -0.99 24.09
N PHE A 368 12.61 -0.19 24.74
CA PHE A 368 12.18 1.10 24.22
C PHE A 368 13.27 2.17 24.35
N LEU A 369 13.93 2.23 25.48
CA LEU A 369 14.88 3.31 25.80
C LEU A 369 16.17 3.29 24.95
N PRO A 370 16.87 2.15 24.79
CA PRO A 370 18.11 2.13 24.01
C PRO A 370 17.92 2.53 22.55
N GLN A 371 16.83 2.07 21.93
CA GLN A 371 16.57 2.29 20.50
C GLN A 371 16.14 3.73 20.23
N ILE A 372 15.33 4.32 21.11
CA ILE A 372 14.80 5.68 20.94
C ILE A 372 15.75 6.73 21.51
N GLU A 373 16.42 6.49 22.63
CA GLU A 373 17.42 7.42 23.17
C GLU A 373 18.59 7.60 22.21
N ASP A 374 19.13 6.52 21.64
CA ASP A 374 20.22 6.60 20.68
C ASP A 374 19.81 7.30 19.38
N VAL A 375 18.58 7.07 18.91
CA VAL A 375 18.06 7.64 17.66
C VAL A 375 17.60 9.09 17.83
N TYR A 376 16.87 9.39 18.91
CA TYR A 376 16.18 10.66 19.07
C TYR A 376 16.85 11.64 20.04
N LEU A 377 17.62 11.17 21.03
CA LEU A 377 18.26 12.04 22.01
C LEU A 377 19.78 12.13 21.86
N SER A 378 20.39 11.33 20.97
CA SER A 378 21.86 11.30 20.76
C SER A 378 22.64 11.18 22.08
N GLY A 379 22.11 10.44 23.05
CA GLY A 379 22.70 10.25 24.39
C GLY A 379 22.68 11.49 25.29
N ASN A 380 21.95 12.55 24.95
CA ASN A 380 21.94 13.81 25.72
C ASN A 380 20.68 13.97 26.58
N ASN A 381 20.68 13.34 27.76
CA ASN A 381 19.57 13.38 28.74
C ASN A 381 19.37 14.74 29.44
N THR A 382 20.15 15.78 29.08
CA THR A 382 20.12 17.12 29.69
C THR A 382 19.49 18.17 28.77
N MET A 383 18.93 17.75 27.62
CA MET A 383 18.32 18.67 26.65
C MET A 383 17.09 19.37 27.21
N PRO A 384 16.88 20.67 26.97
CA PRO A 384 15.66 21.37 27.35
C PRO A 384 14.40 20.74 26.74
N PRO A 385 13.25 20.80 27.44
CA PRO A 385 12.00 20.18 27.01
C PRO A 385 11.55 20.57 25.59
N ASP A 386 11.65 21.85 25.25
CA ASP A 386 11.32 22.39 23.94
C ASP A 386 12.22 21.84 22.83
N GLN A 387 13.51 21.72 23.09
CA GLN A 387 14.48 21.13 22.15
C GLN A 387 14.25 19.61 22.02
N THR A 388 13.92 18.92 23.12
CA THR A 388 13.60 17.48 23.07
C THR A 388 12.34 17.23 22.22
N VAL A 389 11.28 18.02 22.44
CA VAL A 389 10.05 17.93 21.64
C VAL A 389 10.33 18.18 20.15
N GLN A 390 11.08 19.24 19.85
CA GLN A 390 11.45 19.57 18.46
C GLN A 390 12.29 18.47 17.80
N LEU A 391 13.21 17.86 18.55
CA LEU A 391 14.06 16.77 18.05
C LEU A 391 13.23 15.52 17.74
N VAL A 392 12.38 15.08 18.68
CA VAL A 392 11.51 13.92 18.47
C VAL A 392 10.56 14.17 17.29
N TRP A 393 9.95 15.37 17.22
CA TRP A 393 9.09 15.75 16.12
C TRP A 393 9.81 15.69 14.77
N ASN A 394 10.96 16.32 14.66
CA ASN A 394 11.74 16.38 13.41
C ASN A 394 12.23 15.00 12.93
N ASN A 395 12.49 14.07 13.85
CA ASN A 395 12.87 12.70 13.50
C ASN A 395 11.68 11.86 13.04
N MET A 396 10.48 12.07 13.61
CA MET A 396 9.29 11.30 13.26
C MET A 396 8.52 11.90 12.09
N LEU A 397 8.58 13.23 11.93
CA LEU A 397 7.83 14.01 10.94
C LEU A 397 8.76 15.03 10.22
N PRO A 398 9.84 14.58 9.55
CA PRO A 398 10.77 15.47 8.87
C PRO A 398 10.06 16.34 7.83
N GLY A 399 10.30 17.66 7.90
CA GLY A 399 9.69 18.63 7.00
C GLY A 399 8.25 19.05 7.35
N ARG A 400 7.68 18.49 8.42
CA ARG A 400 6.38 18.94 8.96
C ARG A 400 6.61 19.99 10.04
N ALA A 401 6.10 21.20 9.83
CA ALA A 401 6.20 22.26 10.83
C ALA A 401 5.43 21.88 12.10
N LEU A 402 6.08 22.01 13.25
CA LEU A 402 5.42 21.83 14.55
C LEU A 402 4.60 23.08 14.84
N ASN A 403 3.31 22.93 14.92
CA ASN A 403 2.37 24.00 15.26
C ASN A 403 2.53 24.41 16.74
N ASN A 404 2.44 25.69 17.05
CA ASN A 404 2.65 26.25 18.39
C ASN A 404 1.73 25.63 19.45
N THR A 405 0.47 25.33 19.09
CA THR A 405 -0.49 24.70 20.03
C THR A 405 -0.06 23.28 20.37
N VAL A 406 0.32 22.49 19.38
CA VAL A 406 0.83 21.13 19.59
C VAL A 406 2.15 21.17 20.36
N GLN A 407 3.05 22.08 20.01
CA GLN A 407 4.34 22.27 20.72
C GLN A 407 4.10 22.56 22.22
N THR A 408 3.19 23.49 22.55
CA THR A 408 2.87 23.81 23.93
C THR A 408 2.40 22.57 24.70
N VAL A 409 1.46 21.81 24.14
CA VAL A 409 0.95 20.58 24.80
C VAL A 409 2.05 19.55 25.02
N LEU A 410 2.91 19.32 24.03
CA LEU A 410 4.00 18.34 24.15
C LEU A 410 5.08 18.80 25.15
N VAL A 411 5.40 20.09 25.17
CA VAL A 411 6.36 20.67 26.14
C VAL A 411 5.80 20.60 27.56
N ASP A 412 4.53 20.96 27.76
CA ASP A 412 3.86 20.84 29.08
C ASP A 412 3.85 19.40 29.58
N TYR A 413 3.63 18.43 28.69
CA TYR A 413 3.71 17.00 29.04
C TYR A 413 5.12 16.62 29.50
N VAL A 414 6.17 17.02 28.78
CA VAL A 414 7.56 16.70 29.10
C VAL A 414 7.98 17.37 30.41
N GLN A 415 7.54 18.62 30.66
CA GLN A 415 7.82 19.35 31.89
C GLN A 415 7.11 18.81 33.14
N GLY A 416 6.14 17.89 33.00
CA GLY A 416 5.38 17.32 34.10
C GLY A 416 4.15 18.15 34.51
N GLY A 417 3.67 19.05 33.67
CA GLY A 417 2.56 19.96 33.95
C GLY A 417 2.91 21.04 34.98
N ALA A 418 2.02 21.33 35.91
CA ALA A 418 2.22 22.39 36.95
C ALA A 418 3.39 22.10 37.90
N ASP A 419 3.75 20.84 38.12
CA ASP A 419 4.90 20.44 38.93
C ASP A 419 6.19 20.37 38.08
N LYS A 420 6.83 21.51 37.91
CA LYS A 420 8.08 21.66 37.18
C LYS A 420 9.22 20.91 37.87
N THR A 421 9.46 19.66 37.54
CA THR A 421 10.58 18.85 38.04
C THR A 421 11.76 18.86 37.08
N PRO A 422 13.03 18.81 37.56
CA PRO A 422 14.24 18.95 36.75
C PRO A 422 14.52 17.76 35.81
N PRO A 423 15.54 17.86 34.91
CA PRO A 423 15.75 17.06 33.69
C PRO A 423 15.90 15.53 33.84
N LYS A 424 16.02 14.97 35.02
CA LYS A 424 16.03 13.51 35.24
C LYS A 424 14.72 12.80 34.86
N VAL A 425 13.67 13.55 34.55
CA VAL A 425 12.33 13.06 34.21
C VAL A 425 12.18 12.78 32.70
N LEU A 426 13.11 13.26 31.88
CA LEU A 426 13.00 13.13 30.42
C LEU A 426 12.96 11.68 29.94
N SER A 427 13.80 10.79 30.46
CA SER A 427 13.78 9.38 30.09
C SER A 427 12.45 8.68 30.42
N GLY A 428 11.87 9.00 31.58
CA GLY A 428 10.54 8.49 31.98
C GLY A 428 9.37 9.08 31.18
N LYS A 429 9.55 10.25 30.53
CA LYS A 429 8.51 10.90 29.70
C LYS A 429 8.62 10.60 28.22
N LEU A 430 9.77 10.13 27.74
CA LEU A 430 10.02 9.87 26.32
C LEU A 430 9.01 8.89 25.70
N PRO A 431 8.65 7.74 26.31
CA PRO A 431 7.61 6.86 25.78
C PRO A 431 6.28 7.56 25.54
N GLY A 432 5.83 8.36 26.51
CA GLY A 432 4.59 9.10 26.38
C GLY A 432 4.65 10.22 25.35
N LEU A 433 5.80 10.92 25.21
CA LEU A 433 6.01 11.91 24.16
C LEU A 433 5.91 11.25 22.76
N VAL A 434 6.59 10.13 22.56
CA VAL A 434 6.52 9.36 21.30
C VAL A 434 5.09 8.91 21.03
N ASN A 435 4.38 8.41 22.06
CA ASN A 435 2.96 8.04 21.92
C ASN A 435 2.09 9.21 21.47
N LEU A 436 2.28 10.39 22.06
CA LEU A 436 1.53 11.60 21.69
C LEU A 436 1.82 12.05 20.25
N VAL A 437 3.07 11.95 19.80
CA VAL A 437 3.43 12.28 18.40
C VAL A 437 2.84 11.26 17.43
N LEU A 438 2.94 9.95 17.70
CA LEU A 438 2.37 8.89 16.86
C LEU A 438 0.84 8.94 16.80
N GLY A 439 0.18 9.35 17.90
CA GLY A 439 -1.26 9.55 17.96
C GLY A 439 -1.74 10.89 17.38
N SER A 440 -0.82 11.83 17.06
CA SER A 440 -1.19 13.16 16.59
C SER A 440 -1.87 13.13 15.20
N PRO A 441 -2.69 14.15 14.88
CA PRO A 441 -3.25 14.29 13.53
C PRO A 441 -2.18 14.35 12.43
N ASP A 442 -1.02 14.95 12.73
CA ASP A 442 0.08 15.07 11.78
C ASP A 442 0.70 13.72 11.41
N TYR A 443 0.79 12.78 12.34
CA TYR A 443 1.30 11.44 12.05
C TYR A 443 0.28 10.56 11.31
N GLN A 444 -1.01 10.92 11.33
CA GLN A 444 -2.01 10.24 10.49
C GLN A 444 -1.78 10.47 8.99
N LEU A 445 -0.98 11.48 8.63
CA LEU A 445 -0.73 11.89 7.24
C LEU A 445 0.57 11.26 6.68
N ALA A 446 0.57 11.08 5.34
CA ALA A 446 1.68 10.53 4.57
C ALA A 446 2.17 11.48 3.46
#